data_22892343e5aa303a79d09e11791eb0ec
#
_entry.id   22892343e5aa303a79d09e11791eb0ec
#
_cell.length_a   1.000
_cell.length_b   1.000
_cell.length_c   1.000
_cell.angle_alpha   90.00
_cell.angle_beta   90.00
_cell.angle_gamma   90.00
#
_symmetry.space_group_name_H-M   'P 1'
#
loop_
_entity.id
_entity.type
_entity.pdbx_description
1 polymer ?
#
loop_
_entity_poly.entity_id
_entity_poly.type
_entity_poly.pdbx_seq_one_letter_code
_entity_poly.pdbx_strand_id
1 'polypeptide(L)'
;MKEKRSYLGGLMHGIGTLLIGMKITGREFFTKKVTEQYPENRDTLEISPRFRGRLTMPIDENGNNKCIACGLCQMACPNDSIHITSESVLDEETGKKKKVLVKYEYDLGACMFCQLCVNACNHNAIEFTTEFENAVFDRTTLVQTLNKK
;
A
#
# COMPACT_ATOMS: atom_id res chain seq x y z
N MET A 1 0.31 20.69 -48.93
CA MET A 1 0.56 20.16 -50.28
C MET A 1 0.85 18.67 -50.13
N LYS A 2 -0.05 17.77 -50.61
CA LYS A 2 0.22 16.32 -50.63
C LYS A 2 1.10 16.01 -51.83
N GLU A 3 2.37 15.68 -51.56
CA GLU A 3 3.28 15.17 -52.58
C GLU A 3 2.70 13.88 -53.18
N LYS A 4 2.44 13.88 -54.49
CA LYS A 4 2.01 12.68 -55.23
C LYS A 4 3.20 11.73 -55.33
N ARG A 5 3.34 10.86 -54.34
CA ARG A 5 4.33 9.78 -54.38
C ARG A 5 3.95 8.81 -55.52
N SER A 6 4.91 8.49 -56.39
CA SER A 6 4.74 7.42 -57.37
C SER A 6 4.36 6.12 -56.68
N TYR A 7 3.55 5.27 -57.31
CA TYR A 7 3.11 3.98 -56.75
C TYR A 7 4.29 3.13 -56.23
N LEU A 8 5.36 3.03 -57.01
CA LEU A 8 6.57 2.32 -56.66
C LEU A 8 7.28 2.95 -55.43
N GLY A 9 7.33 4.28 -55.37
CA GLY A 9 7.89 4.99 -54.22
C GLY A 9 7.09 4.79 -52.94
N GLY A 10 5.76 4.71 -53.04
CA GLY A 10 4.87 4.36 -51.94
C GLY A 10 5.08 2.94 -51.44
N LEU A 11 5.22 1.97 -52.35
CA LEU A 11 5.49 0.57 -52.00
C LEU A 11 6.84 0.38 -51.28
N MET A 12 7.91 0.98 -51.84
CA MET A 12 9.24 0.92 -51.24
C MET A 12 9.27 1.55 -49.84
N HIS A 13 8.58 2.67 -49.64
CA HIS A 13 8.44 3.31 -48.34
C HIS A 13 7.66 2.42 -47.37
N GLY A 14 6.58 1.76 -47.83
CA GLY A 14 5.80 0.82 -47.02
C GLY A 14 6.66 -0.35 -46.55
N ILE A 15 7.41 -0.99 -47.45
CA ILE A 15 8.34 -2.08 -47.11
C ILE A 15 9.39 -1.59 -46.11
N GLY A 16 9.97 -0.40 -46.33
CA GLY A 16 10.95 0.18 -45.39
C GLY A 16 10.39 0.36 -43.98
N THR A 17 9.17 0.89 -43.85
CA THR A 17 8.53 1.06 -42.53
C THR A 17 8.22 -0.27 -41.81
N LEU A 18 7.81 -1.32 -42.58
CA LEU A 18 7.63 -2.65 -42.05
C LEU A 18 8.95 -3.25 -41.52
N LEU A 19 10.03 -3.12 -42.28
CA LEU A 19 11.35 -3.59 -41.88
C LEU A 19 11.86 -2.89 -40.62
N ILE A 20 11.63 -1.57 -40.49
CA ILE A 20 11.95 -0.83 -39.29
C ILE A 20 11.12 -1.33 -38.09
N GLY A 21 9.82 -1.55 -38.25
CA GLY A 21 8.96 -2.12 -37.22
C GLY A 21 9.43 -3.50 -36.78
N MET A 22 9.74 -4.39 -37.74
CA MET A 22 10.26 -5.73 -37.44
C MET A 22 11.63 -5.69 -36.74
N LYS A 23 12.50 -4.75 -37.08
CA LYS A 23 13.77 -4.56 -36.37
C LYS A 23 13.57 -4.19 -34.91
N ILE A 24 12.62 -3.32 -34.60
CA ILE A 24 12.31 -2.93 -33.22
C ILE A 24 11.77 -4.11 -32.43
N THR A 25 10.76 -4.81 -32.96
CA THR A 25 10.17 -5.98 -32.29
C THR A 25 11.18 -7.10 -32.13
N GLY A 26 12.03 -7.35 -33.15
CA GLY A 26 13.13 -8.31 -33.07
C GLY A 26 14.13 -7.97 -31.98
N ARG A 27 14.47 -6.70 -31.83
CA ARG A 27 15.35 -6.25 -30.74
C ARG A 27 14.72 -6.54 -29.38
N GLU A 28 13.45 -6.19 -29.19
CA GLU A 28 12.74 -6.44 -27.93
C GLU A 28 12.61 -7.93 -27.61
N PHE A 29 12.52 -8.79 -28.64
CA PHE A 29 12.51 -10.24 -28.43
C PHE A 29 13.80 -10.78 -27.77
N PHE A 30 14.95 -10.17 -28.05
CA PHE A 30 16.25 -10.56 -27.48
C PHE A 30 16.64 -9.75 -26.24
N THR A 31 15.84 -8.74 -25.83
CA THR A 31 16.11 -8.02 -24.58
C THR A 31 15.75 -8.86 -23.36
N LYS A 32 16.48 -8.61 -22.25
CA LYS A 32 16.19 -9.28 -20.98
C LYS A 32 14.77 -8.93 -20.54
N LYS A 33 14.01 -9.92 -20.17
CA LYS A 33 12.64 -9.75 -19.62
C LYS A 33 12.67 -8.94 -18.33
N VAL A 34 11.78 -7.98 -18.19
CA VAL A 34 11.60 -7.14 -17.00
C VAL A 34 10.50 -7.69 -16.07
N THR A 35 9.74 -8.68 -16.57
CA THR A 35 8.62 -9.27 -15.84
C THR A 35 9.12 -9.98 -14.57
N GLU A 36 8.56 -9.60 -13.45
CA GLU A 36 8.76 -10.30 -12.17
C GLU A 36 8.02 -11.63 -12.16
N GLN A 37 8.72 -12.69 -11.81
CA GLN A 37 8.17 -14.06 -11.74
C GLN A 37 7.65 -14.33 -10.33
N TYR A 38 6.53 -13.70 -9.97
CA TYR A 38 5.87 -13.98 -8.70
C TYR A 38 4.96 -15.21 -8.86
N PRO A 39 4.94 -16.19 -7.92
CA PRO A 39 5.54 -16.14 -6.56
C PRO A 39 6.98 -16.71 -6.44
N GLU A 40 7.62 -17.11 -7.53
CA GLU A 40 8.92 -17.80 -7.51
C GLU A 40 10.04 -16.90 -6.97
N ASN A 41 9.94 -15.58 -7.18
CA ASN A 41 10.93 -14.59 -6.70
C ASN A 41 10.58 -13.95 -5.36
N ARG A 42 9.65 -14.52 -4.58
CA ARG A 42 9.17 -13.94 -3.32
C ARG A 42 10.30 -13.52 -2.37
N ASP A 43 11.30 -14.37 -2.22
CA ASP A 43 12.42 -14.15 -1.28
C ASP A 43 13.42 -13.08 -1.76
N THR A 44 13.40 -12.75 -3.05
CA THR A 44 14.31 -11.77 -3.69
C THR A 44 13.60 -10.50 -4.14
N LEU A 45 12.30 -10.40 -3.89
CA LEU A 45 11.49 -9.29 -4.32
C LEU A 45 11.81 -8.03 -3.51
N GLU A 46 12.38 -7.02 -4.18
CA GLU A 46 12.62 -5.72 -3.59
C GLU A 46 11.37 -4.85 -3.63
N ILE A 47 10.72 -4.68 -2.45
CA ILE A 47 9.55 -3.82 -2.32
C ILE A 47 10.01 -2.41 -1.98
N SER A 48 9.49 -1.42 -2.70
CA SER A 48 9.80 -0.01 -2.44
C SER A 48 9.47 0.36 -0.97
N PRO A 49 10.34 1.14 -0.28
CA PRO A 49 10.04 1.65 1.06
C PRO A 49 8.78 2.52 1.15
N ARG A 50 8.30 3.03 0.00
CA ARG A 50 7.05 3.79 -0.08
C ARG A 50 5.82 2.92 -0.27
N PHE A 51 5.99 1.62 -0.37
CA PHE A 51 4.87 0.70 -0.52
C PHE A 51 3.99 0.74 0.75
N ARG A 52 2.69 0.71 0.54
CA ARG A 52 1.68 0.74 1.60
C ARG A 52 0.96 -0.59 1.61
N GLY A 53 1.50 -1.54 2.35
CA GLY A 53 0.93 -2.87 2.45
C GLY A 53 -0.15 -2.94 3.52
N ARG A 54 0.19 -3.31 4.74
CA ARG A 54 -0.74 -3.42 5.86
C ARG A 54 -0.45 -2.38 6.92
N LEU A 55 -1.50 -1.78 7.49
CA LEU A 55 -1.37 -0.90 8.65
C LEU A 55 -0.97 -1.71 9.88
N THR A 56 0.01 -1.21 10.60
CA THR A 56 0.47 -1.81 11.86
C THR A 56 0.65 -0.74 12.94
N MET A 57 0.65 -1.19 14.17
CA MET A 57 0.95 -0.37 15.34
C MET A 57 2.27 -0.85 15.93
N PRO A 58 3.38 -0.11 15.76
CA PRO A 58 4.64 -0.47 16.37
C PRO A 58 4.51 -0.55 17.89
N ILE A 59 4.97 -1.66 18.45
CA ILE A 59 5.00 -1.91 19.89
C ILE A 59 6.44 -1.90 20.31
N ASP A 60 6.77 -1.11 21.33
CA ASP A 60 8.11 -1.03 21.90
C ASP A 60 8.51 -2.35 22.58
N GLU A 61 9.79 -2.53 22.91
CA GLU A 61 10.33 -3.72 23.59
C GLU A 61 9.63 -4.00 24.91
N ASN A 62 9.07 -3.00 25.56
CA ASN A 62 8.30 -3.08 26.80
C ASN A 62 6.81 -3.45 26.61
N GLY A 63 6.38 -3.72 25.36
CA GLY A 63 4.99 -4.03 25.05
C GLY A 63 4.05 -2.83 24.99
N ASN A 64 4.57 -1.60 25.07
CA ASN A 64 3.79 -0.37 25.01
C ASN A 64 3.68 0.14 23.58
N ASN A 65 2.52 0.68 23.22
CA ASN A 65 2.32 1.43 21.99
C ASN A 65 2.30 2.95 22.28
N LYS A 66 2.58 3.74 21.25
CA LYS A 66 2.58 5.22 21.35
C LYS A 66 1.18 5.84 21.23
N CYS A 67 0.13 5.04 21.11
CA CYS A 67 -1.23 5.50 20.86
C CYS A 67 -1.87 6.02 22.14
N ILE A 68 -2.34 7.27 22.11
CA ILE A 68 -3.07 7.92 23.23
C ILE A 68 -4.60 7.87 23.04
N ALA A 69 -5.09 7.07 22.11
CA ALA A 69 -6.53 6.93 21.80
C ALA A 69 -7.25 8.25 21.49
N CYS A 70 -6.60 9.18 20.80
CA CYS A 70 -7.16 10.51 20.46
C CYS A 70 -8.27 10.47 19.38
N GLY A 71 -8.37 9.38 18.58
CA GLY A 71 -9.39 9.21 17.55
C GLY A 71 -9.14 9.93 16.22
N LEU A 72 -8.05 10.71 16.06
CA LEU A 72 -7.79 11.49 14.85
C LEU A 72 -7.67 10.61 13.60
N CYS A 73 -7.04 9.43 13.70
CA CYS A 73 -6.88 8.50 12.59
C CYS A 73 -8.23 7.89 12.14
N GLN A 74 -9.16 7.65 13.07
CA GLN A 74 -10.52 7.23 12.76
C GLN A 74 -11.27 8.34 11.99
N MET A 75 -11.22 9.59 12.47
CA MET A 75 -11.88 10.72 11.82
C MET A 75 -11.28 11.06 10.45
N ALA A 76 -9.98 10.81 10.26
CA ALA A 76 -9.30 11.05 8.99
C ALA A 76 -9.56 9.94 7.95
N CYS A 77 -10.15 8.81 8.33
CA CYS A 77 -10.39 7.70 7.43
C CYS A 77 -11.67 7.92 6.60
N PRO A 78 -11.57 8.04 5.26
CA PRO A 78 -12.75 8.27 4.41
C PRO A 78 -13.66 7.05 4.30
N ASN A 79 -13.13 5.84 4.53
CA ASN A 79 -13.87 4.58 4.40
C ASN A 79 -14.27 3.98 5.74
N ASP A 80 -14.07 4.71 6.83
CA ASP A 80 -14.38 4.23 8.19
C ASP A 80 -13.78 2.84 8.51
N SER A 81 -12.55 2.60 8.02
CA SER A 81 -11.84 1.31 8.20
C SER A 81 -11.20 1.18 9.58
N ILE A 82 -11.27 2.21 10.44
CA ILE A 82 -10.60 2.26 11.74
C ILE A 82 -11.63 2.57 12.81
N HIS A 83 -11.73 1.69 13.81
CA HIS A 83 -12.58 1.87 14.96
C HIS A 83 -11.76 1.81 16.25
N ILE A 84 -11.84 2.87 17.07
CA ILE A 84 -11.09 3.01 18.32
C ILE A 84 -12.03 2.96 19.49
N THR A 85 -11.82 1.98 20.36
CA THR A 85 -12.49 1.91 21.66
C THR A 85 -11.51 2.37 22.74
N SER A 86 -11.87 3.39 23.50
CA SER A 86 -11.06 3.95 24.56
C SER A 86 -11.85 4.04 25.87
N GLU A 87 -11.17 3.83 26.98
CA GLU A 87 -11.73 4.04 28.31
C GLU A 87 -11.00 5.20 29.01
N SER A 88 -11.76 5.92 29.86
CA SER A 88 -11.19 6.99 30.68
C SER A 88 -10.82 6.43 32.04
N VAL A 89 -9.53 6.31 32.32
CA VAL A 89 -9.02 5.88 33.63
C VAL A 89 -8.56 7.11 34.40
N LEU A 90 -8.87 7.16 35.69
CA LEU A 90 -8.33 8.17 36.59
C LEU A 90 -6.90 7.78 36.94
N ASP A 91 -5.98 8.65 36.62
CA ASP A 91 -4.57 8.50 36.98
C ASP A 91 -4.42 8.80 38.49
N GLU A 92 -4.03 7.82 39.30
CA GLU A 92 -3.95 7.93 40.75
C GLU A 92 -2.91 8.97 41.21
N GLU A 93 -1.88 9.22 40.39
CA GLU A 93 -0.81 10.17 40.72
C GLU A 93 -1.18 11.63 40.40
N THR A 94 -1.98 11.87 39.36
CA THR A 94 -2.27 13.23 38.89
C THR A 94 -3.73 13.65 39.04
N GLY A 95 -4.63 12.74 39.39
CA GLY A 95 -6.08 12.98 39.49
C GLY A 95 -6.76 13.36 38.17
N LYS A 96 -6.06 13.26 37.03
CA LYS A 96 -6.57 13.62 35.71
C LYS A 96 -7.11 12.39 34.99
N LYS A 97 -8.21 12.58 34.24
CA LYS A 97 -8.74 11.53 33.38
C LYS A 97 -7.81 11.35 32.17
N LYS A 98 -7.19 10.16 32.05
CA LYS A 98 -6.38 9.74 30.90
C LYS A 98 -7.18 8.76 30.06
N LYS A 99 -7.21 8.98 28.76
CA LYS A 99 -7.79 8.01 27.80
C LYS A 99 -6.78 6.88 27.58
N VAL A 100 -7.23 5.66 27.76
CA VAL A 100 -6.44 4.44 27.53
C VAL A 100 -7.06 3.69 26.34
N LEU A 101 -6.23 3.23 25.45
CA LEU A 101 -6.65 2.43 24.29
C LEU A 101 -7.04 1.02 24.74
N VAL A 102 -8.32 0.68 24.60
CA VAL A 102 -8.82 -0.67 24.88
C VAL A 102 -8.70 -1.55 23.65
N LYS A 103 -9.22 -1.07 22.51
CA LYS A 103 -9.23 -1.81 21.25
C LYS A 103 -9.02 -0.89 20.06
N TYR A 104 -8.14 -1.29 19.17
CA TYR A 104 -7.92 -0.67 17.88
C TYR A 104 -8.28 -1.67 16.79
N GLU A 105 -9.45 -1.54 16.20
CA GLU A 105 -9.90 -2.38 15.11
C GLU A 105 -9.59 -1.73 13.77
N TYR A 106 -9.05 -2.53 12.87
CA TYR A 106 -8.70 -2.12 11.52
C TYR A 106 -9.25 -3.12 10.51
N ASP A 107 -10.17 -2.66 9.67
CA ASP A 107 -10.68 -3.43 8.53
C ASP A 107 -9.79 -3.21 7.30
N LEU A 108 -8.88 -4.17 7.07
CA LEU A 108 -8.01 -4.18 5.92
C LEU A 108 -8.80 -4.28 4.61
N GLY A 109 -9.94 -5.00 4.62
CA GLY A 109 -10.79 -5.19 3.44
C GLY A 109 -11.54 -3.93 2.98
N ALA A 110 -11.69 -2.94 3.86
CA ALA A 110 -12.27 -1.64 3.54
C ALA A 110 -11.22 -0.55 3.31
N CYS A 111 -9.95 -0.81 3.63
CA CYS A 111 -8.87 0.17 3.54
C CYS A 111 -8.47 0.44 2.09
N MET A 112 -8.33 1.72 1.72
CA MET A 112 -7.83 2.16 0.40
C MET A 112 -6.34 2.56 0.41
N PHE A 113 -5.61 2.29 1.47
CA PHE A 113 -4.17 2.54 1.62
C PHE A 113 -3.73 3.99 1.33
N CYS A 114 -4.60 4.97 1.60
CA CYS A 114 -4.39 6.39 1.29
C CYS A 114 -3.38 7.10 2.19
N GLN A 115 -3.03 6.51 3.35
CA GLN A 115 -2.10 7.05 4.36
C GLN A 115 -2.62 8.26 5.16
N LEU A 116 -3.85 8.69 4.99
CA LEU A 116 -4.40 9.83 5.74
C LEU A 116 -4.38 9.61 7.26
N CYS A 117 -4.67 8.38 7.71
CA CYS A 117 -4.63 8.02 9.14
C CYS A 117 -3.22 8.14 9.74
N VAL A 118 -2.18 7.73 8.99
CA VAL A 118 -0.77 7.85 9.42
C VAL A 118 -0.37 9.32 9.50
N ASN A 119 -0.72 10.10 8.47
CA ASN A 119 -0.43 11.54 8.43
C ASN A 119 -1.16 12.34 9.53
N ALA A 120 -2.35 11.88 9.94
CA ALA A 120 -3.12 12.50 11.02
C ALA A 120 -2.61 12.12 12.42
N CYS A 121 -1.72 11.13 12.52
CA CYS A 121 -1.21 10.65 13.81
C CYS A 121 -0.01 11.46 14.27
N ASN A 122 -0.22 12.41 15.19
CA ASN A 122 0.85 13.25 15.74
C ASN A 122 1.87 12.48 16.60
N HIS A 123 1.54 11.24 16.99
CA HIS A 123 2.38 10.42 17.87
C HIS A 123 3.15 9.34 17.11
N ASN A 124 2.99 9.25 15.77
CA ASN A 124 3.59 8.19 14.95
C ASN A 124 3.32 6.79 15.54
N ALA A 125 2.07 6.58 15.99
CA ALA A 125 1.67 5.33 16.64
C ALA A 125 1.25 4.25 15.64
N ILE A 126 1.08 4.59 14.38
CA ILE A 126 0.68 3.69 13.29
C ILE A 126 1.54 3.95 12.06
N GLU A 127 1.85 2.88 11.33
CA GLU A 127 2.61 2.93 10.08
C GLU A 127 2.18 1.83 9.12
N PHE A 128 2.53 1.98 7.83
CA PHE A 128 2.33 0.92 6.85
C PHE A 128 3.56 0.05 6.73
N THR A 129 3.35 -1.26 6.70
CA THR A 129 4.39 -2.25 6.40
C THR A 129 4.47 -2.51 4.90
N THR A 130 5.51 -3.22 4.48
CA THR A 130 5.64 -3.71 3.10
C THR A 130 4.92 -5.04 2.86
N GLU A 131 4.22 -5.59 3.86
CA GLU A 131 3.45 -6.83 3.72
C GLU A 131 2.24 -6.61 2.81
N PHE A 132 2.13 -7.39 1.74
CA PHE A 132 1.07 -7.26 0.75
C PHE A 132 0.26 -8.55 0.53
N GLU A 133 0.70 -9.66 1.10
CA GLU A 133 0.01 -10.95 0.97
C GLU A 133 -1.14 -11.04 1.98
N ASN A 134 -2.27 -10.43 1.62
CA ASN A 134 -3.44 -10.36 2.48
C ASN A 134 -4.63 -11.16 1.93
N ALA A 135 -4.38 -12.11 1.01
CA ALA A 135 -5.42 -12.96 0.47
C ALA A 135 -5.91 -13.95 1.53
N VAL A 136 -7.20 -13.91 1.82
CA VAL A 136 -7.84 -14.76 2.82
C VAL A 136 -9.11 -15.40 2.25
N PHE A 137 -9.51 -16.54 2.79
CA PHE A 137 -10.75 -17.21 2.37
C PHE A 137 -11.99 -16.53 2.97
N ASP A 138 -11.90 -16.07 4.22
CA ASP A 138 -13.00 -15.43 4.93
C ASP A 138 -12.67 -13.94 5.17
N ARG A 139 -13.58 -13.05 4.71
CA ARG A 139 -13.43 -11.60 4.87
C ARG A 139 -13.32 -11.15 6.33
N THR A 140 -13.93 -11.87 7.26
CA THR A 140 -13.88 -11.52 8.69
C THR A 140 -12.47 -11.51 9.25
N THR A 141 -11.56 -12.30 8.70
CA THR A 141 -10.15 -12.35 9.10
C THR A 141 -9.37 -11.09 8.72
N LEU A 142 -9.91 -10.26 7.82
CA LEU A 142 -9.33 -8.97 7.45
C LEU A 142 -9.58 -7.89 8.50
N VAL A 143 -10.52 -8.11 9.43
CA VAL A 143 -10.74 -7.23 10.57
C VAL A 143 -9.74 -7.61 11.67
N GLN A 144 -8.75 -6.77 11.88
CA GLN A 144 -7.62 -7.03 12.78
C GLN A 144 -7.65 -6.11 13.99
N THR A 145 -7.20 -6.61 15.13
CA THR A 145 -6.98 -5.79 16.32
C THR A 145 -5.49 -5.49 16.44
N LEU A 146 -5.10 -4.24 16.22
CA LEU A 146 -3.68 -3.85 16.11
C LEU A 146 -2.96 -3.69 17.45
N ASN A 147 -3.68 -3.42 18.53
CA ASN A 147 -3.11 -3.18 19.87
C ASN A 147 -2.94 -4.45 20.73
N LYS A 148 -3.24 -5.62 20.17
CA LYS A 148 -3.00 -6.91 20.83
C LYS A 148 -2.02 -7.71 19.97
N LYS A 149 -0.99 -8.24 20.63
CA LYS A 149 -0.14 -9.27 20.03
C LYS A 149 -0.84 -10.60 20.05
#